data_f19d7cd596d987479cf7533bace0748f
#
_entry.id   f19d7cd596d987479cf7533bace0748f
#
_cell.length_a   1.000
_cell.length_b   1.000
_cell.length_c   1.000
_cell.angle_alpha   90.00
_cell.angle_beta   90.00
_cell.angle_gamma   90.00
#
_symmetry.space_group_name_H-M   'P 1'
#
loop_
_entity.id
_entity.type
_entity.pdbx_description
1 polymer ?
#
loop_
_entity_poly.entity_id
_entity_poly.type
_entity_poly.pdbx_seq_one_letter_code
_entity_poly.pdbx_strand_id
1 'polypeptide(L)'
;MNNIQFEKRKSIEQVEESNELAPKFDSNGLIPVVTTDFSSGELLMQGYMNEEAFKKTISLGEAVYFSRSSNTLWHKGKTSGLTQKIKEIRIDDDQDCVWLRVDVKGGASCHVGYRSCFYRSIPVSYTHLTLPTILLV
;
A
#
# COMPACT_ATOMS: atom_id res chain seq x y z
N MET A 1 -19.14 2.22 13.83
CA MET A 1 -18.67 1.24 12.86
C MET A 1 -18.96 1.71 11.45
N ASN A 2 -17.98 1.80 10.64
CA ASN A 2 -18.16 2.29 9.28
C ASN A 2 -18.68 1.18 8.38
N ASN A 3 -19.85 1.40 7.81
CA ASN A 3 -20.37 0.54 6.77
C ASN A 3 -19.88 1.04 5.42
N ILE A 4 -18.60 0.79 5.18
CA ILE A 4 -18.00 1.20 3.93
C ILE A 4 -18.45 0.25 2.84
N GLN A 5 -19.11 0.81 1.83
CA GLN A 5 -19.52 0.03 0.68
C GLN A 5 -18.93 0.65 -0.57
N PHE A 6 -18.32 -0.19 -1.38
CA PHE A 6 -17.81 0.26 -2.66
C PHE A 6 -18.96 0.23 -3.68
N GLU A 7 -18.96 1.24 -4.55
CA GLU A 7 -19.96 1.30 -5.60
C GLU A 7 -19.65 0.28 -6.68
N LYS A 8 -20.70 -0.18 -7.34
CA LYS A 8 -20.54 -1.07 -8.48
C LYS A 8 -20.04 -0.27 -9.67
N ARG A 9 -19.07 -0.82 -10.39
CA ARG A 9 -18.53 -0.18 -11.59
C ARG A 9 -19.55 -0.25 -12.72
N LYS A 10 -19.89 0.88 -13.32
CA LYS A 10 -20.95 0.98 -14.32
C LYS A 10 -20.48 1.54 -15.65
N SER A 11 -19.59 2.52 -15.62
CA SER A 11 -19.13 3.20 -16.85
C SER A 11 -17.76 3.85 -16.60
N ILE A 12 -17.06 4.14 -17.67
CA ILE A 12 -15.79 4.87 -17.60
C ILE A 12 -16.02 6.24 -16.95
N GLU A 13 -17.08 6.92 -17.34
CA GLU A 13 -17.40 8.24 -16.83
C GLU A 13 -17.65 8.21 -15.31
N GLN A 14 -18.39 7.23 -14.81
CA GLN A 14 -18.61 7.06 -13.40
C GLN A 14 -17.29 6.80 -12.66
N VAL A 15 -16.45 5.92 -13.21
CA VAL A 15 -15.21 5.52 -12.55
C VAL A 15 -14.20 6.67 -12.53
N GLU A 16 -14.06 7.39 -13.64
CA GLU A 16 -12.98 8.36 -13.78
C GLU A 16 -13.37 9.80 -13.45
N GLU A 17 -14.66 10.14 -13.53
CA GLU A 17 -15.08 11.53 -13.42
C GLU A 17 -16.09 11.82 -12.31
N SER A 18 -16.60 10.80 -11.64
CA SER A 18 -17.53 11.00 -10.53
C SER A 18 -16.79 10.94 -9.18
N ASN A 19 -17.54 11.15 -8.11
CA ASN A 19 -17.03 11.02 -6.75
C ASN A 19 -17.33 9.66 -6.12
N GLU A 20 -17.69 8.67 -6.93
CA GLU A 20 -18.02 7.35 -6.43
C GLU A 20 -16.78 6.48 -6.33
N LEU A 21 -16.60 5.84 -5.19
CA LEU A 21 -15.50 4.90 -4.97
C LEU A 21 -15.92 3.53 -5.47
N ALA A 22 -15.40 3.15 -6.63
CA ALA A 22 -15.74 1.91 -7.32
C ALA A 22 -14.47 1.15 -7.71
N PRO A 23 -13.72 0.61 -6.72
CA PRO A 23 -12.42 0.00 -7.00
C PRO A 23 -12.54 -1.23 -7.88
N LYS A 24 -11.53 -1.46 -8.69
CA LYS A 24 -11.43 -2.65 -9.51
C LYS A 24 -10.46 -3.63 -8.86
N PHE A 25 -10.97 -4.77 -8.48
CA PHE A 25 -10.14 -5.87 -8.00
C PHE A 25 -9.87 -6.82 -9.17
N ASP A 26 -8.72 -7.47 -9.15
CA ASP A 26 -8.34 -8.40 -10.21
C ASP A 26 -9.12 -9.73 -10.07
N SER A 27 -8.79 -10.71 -10.95
CA SER A 27 -9.48 -12.00 -10.94
C SER A 27 -9.30 -12.78 -9.64
N ASN A 28 -8.31 -12.42 -8.83
CA ASN A 28 -8.10 -13.02 -7.52
C ASN A 28 -8.71 -12.19 -6.39
N GLY A 29 -9.43 -11.13 -6.71
CA GLY A 29 -10.04 -10.24 -5.73
C GLY A 29 -9.06 -9.27 -5.07
N LEU A 30 -7.95 -8.97 -5.74
CA LEU A 30 -6.89 -8.14 -5.18
C LEU A 30 -6.71 -6.84 -5.97
N ILE A 31 -6.33 -5.78 -5.24
CA ILE A 31 -5.95 -4.50 -5.83
C ILE A 31 -4.53 -4.18 -5.36
N PRO A 32 -3.63 -3.77 -6.27
CA PRO A 32 -2.28 -3.37 -5.86
C PRO A 32 -2.29 -2.07 -5.06
N VAL A 33 -1.34 -1.97 -4.16
CA VAL A 33 -1.20 -0.83 -3.26
C VAL A 33 0.24 -0.36 -3.26
N VAL A 34 0.43 0.93 -3.45
CA VAL A 34 1.73 1.59 -3.33
C VAL A 34 1.69 2.41 -2.04
N THR A 35 2.75 2.35 -1.24
CA THR A 35 2.80 3.05 0.03
C THR A 35 4.03 3.95 0.07
N THR A 36 3.80 5.24 0.36
CA THR A 36 4.87 6.23 0.47
C THR A 36 4.81 6.93 1.82
N ASP A 37 5.96 7.46 2.25
CA ASP A 37 6.04 8.27 3.45
C ASP A 37 5.37 9.63 3.20
N PHE A 38 4.48 10.04 4.09
CA PHE A 38 3.72 11.27 3.91
C PHE A 38 4.61 12.52 3.89
N SER A 39 5.62 12.54 4.74
CA SER A 39 6.50 13.70 4.89
C SER A 39 7.53 13.82 3.76
N SER A 40 8.17 12.72 3.40
CA SER A 40 9.29 12.74 2.44
C SER A 40 8.87 12.37 1.02
N GLY A 41 7.76 11.67 0.86
CA GLY A 41 7.38 11.10 -0.43
C GLY A 41 8.13 9.84 -0.79
N GLU A 42 8.99 9.34 0.09
CA GLU A 42 9.77 8.14 -0.18
C GLU A 42 8.86 6.94 -0.40
N LEU A 43 9.13 6.17 -1.46
CA LEU A 43 8.39 4.94 -1.72
C LEU A 43 8.84 3.88 -0.71
N LEU A 44 7.91 3.37 0.07
CA LEU A 44 8.22 2.46 1.17
C LEU A 44 8.03 1.01 0.79
N MET A 45 6.91 0.68 0.16
CA MET A 45 6.61 -0.69 -0.20
C MET A 45 5.49 -0.76 -1.23
N GLN A 46 5.31 -1.93 -1.80
CA GLN A 46 4.19 -2.27 -2.65
C GLN A 46 3.55 -3.54 -2.06
N GLY A 47 2.24 -3.58 -2.04
CA GLY A 47 1.50 -4.73 -1.53
C GLY A 47 0.18 -4.89 -2.24
N TYR A 48 -0.71 -5.67 -1.62
CA TYR A 48 -2.03 -5.94 -2.16
C TYR A 48 -3.07 -5.85 -1.06
N MET A 49 -4.30 -5.55 -1.46
CA MET A 49 -5.47 -5.60 -0.58
C MET A 49 -6.56 -6.37 -1.27
N ASN A 50 -7.32 -7.15 -0.50
CA ASN A 50 -8.64 -7.57 -0.96
C ASN A 50 -9.66 -6.53 -0.48
N GLU A 51 -10.93 -6.74 -0.76
CA GLU A 51 -11.97 -5.78 -0.38
C GLU A 51 -12.00 -5.57 1.14
N GLU A 52 -11.88 -6.64 1.90
CA GLU A 52 -11.90 -6.56 3.36
C GLU A 52 -10.72 -5.76 3.91
N ALA A 53 -9.51 -6.01 3.39
CA ALA A 53 -8.32 -5.27 3.81
C ALA A 53 -8.44 -3.79 3.50
N PHE A 54 -8.97 -3.45 2.33
CA PHE A 54 -9.16 -2.06 1.93
C PHE A 54 -10.14 -1.35 2.86
N LYS A 55 -11.28 -1.99 3.14
CA LYS A 55 -12.27 -1.43 4.06
C LYS A 55 -11.69 -1.27 5.47
N LYS A 56 -10.93 -2.24 5.95
CA LYS A 56 -10.29 -2.16 7.25
C LYS A 56 -9.27 -1.03 7.32
N THR A 57 -8.50 -0.83 6.28
CA THR A 57 -7.54 0.28 6.20
C THR A 57 -8.27 1.61 6.36
N ILE A 58 -9.38 1.79 5.66
CA ILE A 58 -10.15 3.03 5.75
C ILE A 58 -10.69 3.23 7.17
N SER A 59 -11.27 2.20 7.76
CA SER A 59 -11.91 2.34 9.06
C SER A 59 -10.93 2.41 10.22
N LEU A 60 -9.80 1.71 10.16
CA LEU A 60 -8.80 1.71 11.24
C LEU A 60 -7.87 2.92 11.17
N GLY A 61 -7.66 3.47 9.99
CA GLY A 61 -6.64 4.50 9.82
C GLY A 61 -5.22 3.97 9.89
N GLU A 62 -5.04 2.66 9.74
CA GLU A 62 -3.74 2.00 9.67
C GLU A 62 -3.77 1.00 8.52
N ALA A 63 -2.61 0.79 7.89
CA ALA A 63 -2.57 -0.05 6.70
C ALA A 63 -2.78 -1.53 7.04
N VAL A 64 -3.75 -2.13 6.36
CA VAL A 64 -4.01 -3.56 6.40
C VAL A 64 -3.91 -4.08 4.97
N TYR A 65 -3.01 -5.03 4.76
CA TYR A 65 -2.78 -5.62 3.45
C TYR A 65 -3.34 -7.04 3.41
N PHE A 66 -3.35 -7.61 2.22
CA PHE A 66 -3.64 -9.03 2.05
C PHE A 66 -2.35 -9.75 1.69
N SER A 67 -1.97 -10.73 2.51
CA SER A 67 -0.78 -11.55 2.26
C SER A 67 -1.14 -12.67 1.29
N ARG A 68 -0.56 -12.62 0.09
CA ARG A 68 -0.83 -13.63 -0.94
C ARG A 68 -0.22 -15.00 -0.56
N SER A 69 0.92 -14.98 0.11
CA SER A 69 1.59 -16.24 0.48
C SER A 69 0.85 -16.99 1.58
N SER A 70 0.30 -16.28 2.57
CA SER A 70 -0.44 -16.91 3.66
C SER A 70 -1.95 -16.87 3.46
N ASN A 71 -2.42 -16.18 2.43
CA ASN A 71 -3.83 -16.05 2.08
C ASN A 71 -4.66 -15.48 3.25
N THR A 72 -4.11 -14.49 3.95
CA THR A 72 -4.74 -13.88 5.12
C THR A 72 -4.56 -12.37 5.10
N LEU A 73 -5.39 -11.68 5.88
CA LEU A 73 -5.19 -10.26 6.15
C LEU A 73 -3.93 -10.06 6.98
N TRP A 74 -3.24 -8.96 6.72
CA TRP A 74 -2.02 -8.61 7.41
C TRP A 74 -2.06 -7.15 7.83
N HIS A 75 -2.30 -6.91 9.11
CA HIS A 75 -2.26 -5.58 9.70
C HIS A 75 -0.80 -5.20 9.90
N LYS A 76 -0.28 -4.34 9.04
CA LYS A 76 1.13 -3.96 9.02
C LYS A 76 1.54 -3.39 10.37
N GLY A 77 2.54 -4.02 10.97
CA GLY A 77 3.12 -3.54 12.22
C GLY A 77 2.39 -3.94 13.49
N LYS A 78 1.30 -4.69 13.40
CA LYS A 78 0.54 -5.09 14.59
C LYS A 78 1.40 -5.85 15.59
N THR A 79 2.30 -6.70 15.09
CA THR A 79 3.20 -7.48 15.95
C THR A 79 4.54 -6.80 16.12
N SER A 80 5.12 -6.27 15.05
CA SER A 80 6.47 -5.67 15.08
C SER A 80 6.51 -4.25 15.65
N GLY A 81 5.37 -3.58 15.74
CA GLY A 81 5.30 -2.19 16.14
C GLY A 81 5.54 -1.19 15.01
N LEU A 82 5.84 -1.68 13.80
CA LEU A 82 6.12 -0.83 12.64
C LEU A 82 4.84 -0.54 11.86
N THR A 83 3.85 0.04 12.54
CA THR A 83 2.56 0.34 11.92
C THR A 83 2.69 1.48 10.92
N GLN A 84 1.74 1.53 10.00
CA GLN A 84 1.66 2.59 9.00
C GLN A 84 0.36 3.33 9.21
N LYS A 85 0.46 4.50 9.84
CA LYS A 85 -0.71 5.33 10.11
C LYS A 85 -1.10 6.08 8.84
N ILE A 86 -2.36 5.93 8.44
CA ILE A 86 -2.85 6.55 7.21
C ILE A 86 -2.98 8.06 7.39
N LYS A 87 -2.32 8.81 6.52
CA LYS A 87 -2.48 10.26 6.43
C LYS A 87 -3.36 10.64 5.25
N GLU A 88 -3.29 9.87 4.17
CA GLU A 88 -4.12 10.10 3.00
C GLU A 88 -4.18 8.81 2.19
N ILE A 89 -5.34 8.54 1.60
CA ILE A 89 -5.52 7.43 0.65
C ILE A 89 -5.92 8.05 -0.68
N ARG A 90 -5.23 7.66 -1.74
CA ARG A 90 -5.58 8.06 -3.10
C ARG A 90 -5.79 6.80 -3.93
N ILE A 91 -6.56 6.94 -4.98
CA ILE A 91 -6.79 5.86 -5.94
C ILE A 91 -6.57 6.43 -7.32
N ASP A 92 -6.07 5.62 -8.26
CA ASP A 92 -5.75 6.16 -9.57
C ASP A 92 -7.02 6.37 -10.43
N ASP A 93 -6.84 6.85 -11.64
CA ASP A 93 -7.97 7.31 -12.47
C ASP A 93 -8.97 6.20 -12.80
N ASP A 94 -8.50 5.00 -13.09
CA ASP A 94 -9.39 3.87 -13.39
C ASP A 94 -9.67 3.00 -12.15
N GLN A 95 -9.23 3.45 -10.98
CA GLN A 95 -9.49 2.85 -9.68
C GLN A 95 -9.03 1.40 -9.58
N ASP A 96 -7.86 1.09 -10.15
CA ASP A 96 -7.27 -0.24 -10.07
C ASP A 96 -5.95 -0.27 -9.31
N CYS A 97 -5.56 0.83 -8.67
CA CYS A 97 -4.37 0.89 -7.83
C CYS A 97 -4.58 1.90 -6.71
N VAL A 98 -4.24 1.52 -5.49
CA VAL A 98 -4.39 2.36 -4.31
C VAL A 98 -3.03 2.92 -3.91
N TRP A 99 -3.01 4.17 -3.48
CA TRP A 99 -1.82 4.83 -2.97
C TRP A 99 -2.08 5.25 -1.52
N LEU A 100 -1.33 4.65 -0.59
CA LEU A 100 -1.37 5.03 0.82
C LEU A 100 -0.21 5.99 1.11
N ARG A 101 -0.53 7.13 1.69
CA ARG A 101 0.47 8.07 2.20
C ARG A 101 0.43 7.95 3.71
N VAL A 102 1.53 7.53 4.31
CA VAL A 102 1.53 7.07 5.70
C VAL A 102 2.60 7.75 6.53
N ASP A 103 2.36 7.75 7.85
CA ASP A 103 3.37 8.07 8.85
C ASP A 103 3.80 6.73 9.47
N VAL A 104 5.08 6.40 9.35
CA VAL A 104 5.58 5.10 9.76
C VAL A 104 6.06 5.16 11.20
N LYS A 105 5.36 4.48 12.07
CA LYS A 105 5.77 4.32 13.44
C LYS A 105 6.97 3.37 13.47
N GLY A 106 8.03 3.79 14.18
CA GLY A 106 9.25 3.00 14.26
C GLY A 106 10.24 3.29 13.14
N GLY A 107 9.86 4.09 12.14
CA GLY A 107 10.78 4.60 11.12
C GLY A 107 11.18 3.63 10.04
N ALA A 108 10.64 2.41 10.01
CA ALA A 108 10.98 1.40 9.01
C ALA A 108 9.74 0.67 8.52
N SER A 109 9.72 0.33 7.24
CA SER A 109 8.62 -0.44 6.64
C SER A 109 9.05 -1.85 6.24
N CYS A 110 10.33 -2.05 5.92
CA CYS A 110 10.83 -3.35 5.50
C CYS A 110 11.11 -4.25 6.71
N HIS A 111 10.72 -5.50 6.63
CA HIS A 111 10.96 -6.46 7.71
C HIS A 111 12.45 -6.72 7.96
N VAL A 112 13.32 -6.34 7.02
CA VAL A 112 14.77 -6.42 7.16
C VAL A 112 15.32 -5.21 7.93
N GLY A 113 14.48 -4.19 8.20
CA GLY A 113 14.88 -3.04 8.99
C GLY A 113 15.21 -1.80 8.20
N TYR A 114 15.18 -1.84 6.88
CA TYR A 114 15.34 -0.66 6.04
C TYR A 114 14.07 0.20 6.07
N ARG A 115 14.22 1.51 5.86
CA ARG A 115 13.05 2.37 5.73
C ARG A 115 12.15 1.91 4.59
N SER A 116 12.73 1.61 3.45
CA SER A 116 12.02 1.20 2.25
C SER A 116 12.33 -0.24 1.91
N CYS A 117 11.34 -0.93 1.36
CA CYS A 117 11.57 -2.25 0.78
C CYS A 117 12.39 -2.15 -0.51
N PHE A 118 12.45 -0.96 -1.10
CA PHE A 118 13.20 -0.71 -2.34
C PHE A 118 14.60 -0.19 -2.02
N TYR A 119 15.38 -0.97 -1.29
CA TYR A 119 16.68 -0.53 -0.79
C TYR A 119 17.85 -0.95 -1.68
N ARG A 120 17.62 -1.67 -2.76
CA ARG A 120 18.64 -2.08 -3.71
C ARG A 120 18.38 -1.45 -5.07
N SER A 121 19.44 -1.13 -5.79
CA SER A 121 19.35 -0.58 -7.13
C SER A 121 19.81 -1.56 -8.18
N ILE A 122 19.21 -1.46 -9.36
CA ILE A 122 19.68 -2.16 -10.55
C ILE A 122 20.27 -1.10 -11.47
N PRO A 123 21.59 -1.09 -11.69
CA PRO A 123 22.17 -0.11 -12.61
C PRO A 123 21.69 -0.37 -14.04
N VAL A 124 21.64 0.68 -14.85
CA VAL A 124 21.16 0.58 -16.23
C VAL A 124 21.97 -0.45 -17.03
N SER A 125 23.28 -0.53 -16.77
CA SER A 125 24.13 -1.59 -17.32
C SER A 125 24.31 -2.65 -16.26
N TYR A 126 23.31 -3.49 -16.11
CA TYR A 126 23.24 -4.39 -14.97
C TYR A 126 24.36 -5.46 -14.98
N THR A 127 25.03 -5.58 -13.85
CA THR A 127 25.89 -6.71 -13.52
C THR A 127 25.54 -7.28 -12.14
N HIS A 128 25.04 -6.44 -11.25
CA HIS A 128 24.65 -6.83 -9.90
C HIS A 128 23.80 -5.72 -9.27
N LEU A 129 23.10 -6.04 -8.20
CA LEU A 129 22.35 -5.05 -7.42
C LEU A 129 23.30 -4.25 -6.55
N THR A 130 22.92 -3.00 -6.25
CA THR A 130 23.66 -2.17 -5.29
C THR A 130 22.84 -1.98 -4.03
N LEU A 131 23.53 -1.84 -2.89
CA LEU A 131 22.94 -1.62 -1.58
C LEU A 131 23.26 -0.21 -1.09
N PRO A 132 22.41 0.37 -0.23
CA PRO A 132 22.74 1.65 0.40
C PRO A 132 24.01 1.52 1.24
N THR A 133 24.94 2.47 1.11
CA THR A 133 26.22 2.41 1.81
C THR A 133 26.11 2.84 3.27
N ILE A 134 25.20 3.73 3.60
CA ILE A 134 25.11 4.30 4.95
C ILE A 134 24.37 3.41 5.93
N LEU A 135 23.84 2.33 5.47
CA LEU A 135 22.90 1.56 6.25
C LEU A 135 23.51 0.76 7.37
N LEU A 136 24.77 0.47 7.28
CA LEU A 136 25.44 -0.43 8.19
C LEU A 136 26.02 0.26 9.42
N VAL A 137 25.59 1.45 9.67
CA VAL A 137 26.04 2.20 10.84
C VAL A 137 25.29 1.76 12.08
#